data_adabe71e2dc9cfb71726e3804d873802
#
_entry.id   adabe71e2dc9cfb71726e3804d873802
#
_cell.length_a   1.000
_cell.length_b   1.000
_cell.length_c   1.000
_cell.angle_alpha   90.00
_cell.angle_beta   90.00
_cell.angle_gamma   90.00
#
_symmetry.space_group_name_H-M   'P 1'
#
loop_
_entity.id
_entity.type
_entity.pdbx_description
1 polymer ?
#
loop_
_entity_poly.entity_id
_entity_poly.type
_entity_poly.pdbx_seq_one_letter_code
_entity_poly.pdbx_strand_id
1 'polypeptide(L)'
;MNRIKNILISLGSLDRRVIFIIVGLSVLIPLLKPDWVSLPIKNKAHSQRVFDELNLLEPNSKVLLSFDYGPSTMPEIHPMAIALLRHMFAKNIKVYGIALWDTGNFMSTDAFSQVSKEFEIAYDKDYVNLGYKPGGEAVIQGLTSDFRTKYKSDLSGNNIDHLLLMKNVNNLKDFDFIISLSAGDPGSKQWVQFGSDPYNLPFTTGCTSIQVTDIIPYVENDQILGILEGMPGAAEYEGLVETELETMGL
;
A
#
# COMPACT_ATOMS: atom_id res chain seq x y z
N MET A 1 -15.54 18.99 44.24
CA MET A 1 -16.69 18.25 43.69
C MET A 1 -17.81 19.17 43.14
N ASN A 2 -18.16 20.26 43.80
CA ASN A 2 -19.24 21.17 43.35
C ASN A 2 -18.95 21.97 42.06
N ARG A 3 -17.70 22.35 41.76
CA ARG A 3 -17.34 23.09 40.52
C ARG A 3 -17.56 22.27 39.25
N ILE A 4 -17.17 21.00 39.27
CA ILE A 4 -17.32 20.10 38.12
C ILE A 4 -18.80 19.83 37.83
N LYS A 5 -19.60 19.61 38.92
CA LYS A 5 -21.03 19.42 38.80
C LYS A 5 -21.75 20.64 38.19
N ASN A 6 -21.35 21.85 38.59
CA ASN A 6 -21.94 23.10 38.06
C ASN A 6 -21.55 23.30 36.56
N ILE A 7 -20.33 22.94 36.17
CA ILE A 7 -19.89 22.98 34.76
C ILE A 7 -20.70 21.98 33.92
N LEU A 8 -20.90 20.76 34.40
CA LEU A 8 -21.69 19.75 33.69
C LEU A 8 -23.16 20.15 33.52
N ILE A 9 -23.77 20.78 34.55
CA ILE A 9 -25.13 21.28 34.48
C ILE A 9 -25.23 22.45 33.47
N SER A 10 -24.27 23.37 33.50
CA SER A 10 -24.21 24.48 32.56
C SER A 10 -23.99 24.02 31.10
N LEU A 11 -23.19 22.99 30.86
CA LEU A 11 -23.02 22.37 29.54
C LEU A 11 -24.29 21.68 29.03
N GLY A 12 -25.09 21.09 29.93
CA GLY A 12 -26.37 20.47 29.57
C GLY A 12 -27.48 21.48 29.20
N SER A 13 -27.30 22.74 29.54
CA SER A 13 -28.26 23.84 29.24
C SER A 13 -27.83 24.67 27.99
N LEU A 14 -26.77 24.30 27.31
CA LEU A 14 -26.32 25.00 26.08
C LEU A 14 -27.34 24.87 24.96
N ASP A 15 -27.64 26.00 24.27
CA ASP A 15 -28.44 25.98 23.06
C ASP A 15 -27.75 25.11 21.98
N ARG A 16 -28.54 24.25 21.36
CA ARG A 16 -28.06 23.36 20.29
C ARG A 16 -27.32 24.13 19.18
N ARG A 17 -27.72 25.38 18.90
CA ARG A 17 -27.07 26.23 17.92
C ARG A 17 -25.61 26.52 18.27
N VAL A 18 -25.31 26.74 19.55
CA VAL A 18 -23.94 26.95 20.03
C VAL A 18 -23.11 25.69 19.86
N ILE A 19 -23.69 24.53 20.16
CA ILE A 19 -23.00 23.23 19.97
C ILE A 19 -22.68 23.01 18.47
N PHE A 20 -23.64 23.26 17.57
CA PHE A 20 -23.40 23.11 16.13
C PHE A 20 -22.36 24.11 15.60
N ILE A 21 -22.32 25.34 16.11
CA ILE A 21 -21.30 26.32 15.73
C ILE A 21 -19.92 25.84 16.20
N ILE A 22 -19.78 25.34 17.43
CA ILE A 22 -18.50 24.83 17.93
C ILE A 22 -18.02 23.63 17.11
N VAL A 23 -18.91 22.68 16.85
CA VAL A 23 -18.59 21.52 16.00
C VAL A 23 -18.23 21.95 14.57
N GLY A 24 -19.00 22.88 13.98
CA GLY A 24 -18.71 23.42 12.67
C GLY A 24 -17.35 24.10 12.60
N LEU A 25 -17.01 24.93 13.57
CA LEU A 25 -15.71 25.60 13.67
C LEU A 25 -14.57 24.62 13.90
N SER A 26 -14.76 23.57 14.71
CA SER A 26 -13.74 22.54 14.96
C SER A 26 -13.38 21.74 13.72
N VAL A 27 -14.28 21.62 12.74
CA VAL A 27 -14.02 20.99 11.44
C VAL A 27 -13.51 22.01 10.43
N LEU A 28 -14.11 23.21 10.39
CA LEU A 28 -13.81 24.21 9.37
C LEU A 28 -12.43 24.86 9.55
N ILE A 29 -11.99 25.07 10.81
CA ILE A 29 -10.70 25.71 11.10
C ILE A 29 -9.53 24.85 10.58
N PRO A 30 -9.43 23.54 10.86
CA PRO A 30 -8.39 22.69 10.29
C PRO A 30 -8.43 22.62 8.75
N LEU A 31 -9.63 22.66 8.18
CA LEU A 31 -9.80 22.60 6.72
C LEU A 31 -9.28 23.86 6.02
N LEU A 32 -9.52 25.05 6.63
CA LEU A 32 -9.11 26.34 6.07
C LEU A 32 -7.67 26.72 6.41
N LYS A 33 -7.12 26.17 7.48
CA LYS A 33 -5.78 26.44 7.99
C LYS A 33 -5.11 25.14 8.44
N PRO A 34 -4.74 24.25 7.48
CA PRO A 34 -4.11 22.96 7.80
C PRO A 34 -2.80 23.14 8.59
N ASP A 35 -2.08 24.23 8.38
CA ASP A 35 -0.82 24.54 9.08
C ASP A 35 -0.99 24.75 10.62
N TRP A 36 -2.22 25.03 11.08
CA TRP A 36 -2.50 25.21 12.50
C TRP A 36 -2.72 23.89 13.25
N VAL A 37 -2.98 22.83 12.51
CA VAL A 37 -3.21 21.48 13.04
C VAL A 37 -2.21 20.53 12.39
N SER A 38 -0.92 20.76 12.66
CA SER A 38 0.09 19.78 12.29
C SER A 38 -0.11 18.54 13.15
N LEU A 39 -0.62 17.48 12.55
CA LEU A 39 -0.59 16.15 13.19
C LEU A 39 0.88 15.78 13.37
N PRO A 40 1.34 15.41 14.58
CA PRO A 40 2.70 14.94 14.74
C PRO A 40 2.84 13.63 13.96
N ILE A 41 3.45 13.71 12.78
CA ILE A 41 3.82 12.53 12.00
C ILE A 41 4.93 11.84 12.79
N LYS A 42 4.60 10.73 13.45
CA LYS A 42 5.48 10.12 14.47
C LYS A 42 6.44 9.07 13.93
N ASN A 43 6.24 8.54 12.72
CA ASN A 43 6.96 7.33 12.28
C ASN A 43 7.65 7.46 10.90
N LYS A 44 8.29 8.59 10.63
CA LYS A 44 9.15 8.74 9.44
C LYS A 44 10.14 7.58 9.23
N ALA A 45 10.55 6.92 10.32
CA ALA A 45 11.49 5.81 10.27
C ALA A 45 10.94 4.59 9.48
N HIS A 46 9.63 4.29 9.57
CA HIS A 46 9.07 3.13 8.90
C HIS A 46 8.89 3.37 7.39
N SER A 47 8.38 4.54 7.01
CA SER A 47 8.26 4.93 5.60
C SER A 47 9.64 5.09 4.95
N GLN A 48 10.62 5.63 5.69
CA GLN A 48 12.01 5.71 5.25
C GLN A 48 12.62 4.32 5.01
N ARG A 49 12.38 3.34 5.89
CA ARG A 49 12.85 1.96 5.69
C ARG A 49 12.28 1.35 4.40
N VAL A 50 10.97 1.54 4.12
CA VAL A 50 10.37 1.09 2.84
C VAL A 50 11.08 1.72 1.65
N PHE A 51 11.34 3.03 1.73
CA PHE A 51 12.03 3.76 0.67
C PHE A 51 13.47 3.25 0.46
N ASP A 52 14.22 3.09 1.55
CA ASP A 52 15.61 2.62 1.50
C ASP A 52 15.71 1.21 0.94
N GLU A 53 14.83 0.28 1.36
CA GLU A 53 14.79 -1.10 0.85
C GLU A 53 14.50 -1.16 -0.66
N LEU A 54 13.58 -0.35 -1.15
CA LEU A 54 13.30 -0.27 -2.58
C LEU A 54 14.45 0.40 -3.35
N ASN A 55 15.17 1.32 -2.72
CA ASN A 55 16.35 1.93 -3.31
C ASN A 55 17.55 0.97 -3.45
N LEU A 56 17.59 -0.10 -2.68
CA LEU A 56 18.62 -1.14 -2.83
C LEU A 56 18.39 -2.05 -4.05
N LEU A 57 17.19 -2.03 -4.62
CA LEU A 57 16.88 -2.87 -5.79
C LEU A 57 17.57 -2.36 -7.05
N GLU A 58 18.16 -3.29 -7.78
CA GLU A 58 18.79 -3.02 -9.07
C GLU A 58 17.73 -2.83 -10.19
N PRO A 59 18.05 -2.09 -11.26
CA PRO A 59 17.18 -2.01 -12.44
C PRO A 59 16.84 -3.40 -12.98
N ASN A 60 15.58 -3.59 -13.37
CA ASN A 60 14.97 -4.85 -13.81
C ASN A 60 14.73 -5.89 -12.69
N SER A 61 14.96 -5.56 -11.41
CA SER A 61 14.46 -6.36 -10.29
C SER A 61 12.95 -6.59 -10.43
N LYS A 62 12.48 -7.75 -9.99
CA LYS A 62 11.08 -8.17 -10.09
C LYS A 62 10.38 -7.96 -8.75
N VAL A 63 9.39 -7.10 -8.71
CA VAL A 63 8.59 -6.83 -7.51
C VAL A 63 7.17 -7.32 -7.70
N LEU A 64 6.72 -8.16 -6.77
CA LEU A 64 5.32 -8.57 -6.68
C LEU A 64 4.56 -7.58 -5.81
N LEU A 65 3.53 -6.95 -6.36
CA LEU A 65 2.68 -5.97 -5.66
C LEU A 65 1.25 -6.51 -5.56
N SER A 66 0.79 -6.76 -4.33
CA SER A 66 -0.56 -7.24 -4.06
C SER A 66 -1.49 -6.08 -3.66
N PHE A 67 -2.63 -5.97 -4.36
CA PHE A 67 -3.65 -4.95 -4.16
C PHE A 67 -4.83 -5.51 -3.36
N ASP A 68 -4.66 -5.63 -2.03
CA ASP A 68 -5.59 -6.29 -1.14
C ASP A 68 -6.48 -5.28 -0.40
N TYR A 69 -7.09 -4.35 -1.15
CA TYR A 69 -7.97 -3.30 -0.65
C TYR A 69 -9.07 -2.94 -1.65
N GLY A 70 -10.00 -2.12 -1.21
CA GLY A 70 -11.16 -1.74 -2.02
C GLY A 70 -11.52 -0.25 -1.92
N PRO A 71 -12.62 0.18 -2.58
CA PRO A 71 -13.03 1.58 -2.66
C PRO A 71 -13.22 2.27 -1.30
N SER A 72 -13.64 1.54 -0.27
CA SER A 72 -13.85 2.11 1.07
C SER A 72 -12.56 2.55 1.76
N THR A 73 -11.44 1.91 1.43
CA THR A 73 -10.11 2.20 1.98
C THR A 73 -9.17 2.84 0.96
N MET A 74 -9.67 3.09 -0.25
CA MET A 74 -8.94 3.76 -1.33
C MET A 74 -8.30 5.09 -0.89
N PRO A 75 -8.97 6.00 -0.16
CA PRO A 75 -8.36 7.26 0.25
C PRO A 75 -7.12 7.12 1.13
N GLU A 76 -6.98 5.98 1.82
CA GLU A 76 -5.88 5.72 2.75
C GLU A 76 -4.74 4.92 2.10
N ILE A 77 -5.06 3.95 1.23
CA ILE A 77 -4.07 3.01 0.69
C ILE A 77 -3.68 3.33 -0.76
N HIS A 78 -4.60 3.85 -1.57
CA HIS A 78 -4.31 4.08 -2.98
C HIS A 78 -3.17 5.10 -3.25
N PRO A 79 -3.00 6.17 -2.45
CA PRO A 79 -1.83 7.03 -2.56
C PRO A 79 -0.51 6.29 -2.35
N MET A 80 -0.49 5.26 -1.46
CA MET A 80 0.70 4.40 -1.30
C MET A 80 1.00 3.64 -2.59
N ALA A 81 -0.04 3.09 -3.25
CA ALA A 81 0.13 2.36 -4.50
C ALA A 81 0.73 3.25 -5.60
N ILE A 82 0.23 4.46 -5.74
CA ILE A 82 0.72 5.44 -6.72
C ILE A 82 2.18 5.80 -6.43
N ALA A 83 2.51 6.15 -5.18
CA ALA A 83 3.87 6.52 -4.81
C ALA A 83 4.87 5.36 -4.99
N LEU A 84 4.48 4.13 -4.60
CA LEU A 84 5.29 2.93 -4.81
C LEU A 84 5.54 2.65 -6.30
N LEU A 85 4.51 2.76 -7.14
CA LEU A 85 4.65 2.57 -8.57
C LEU A 85 5.55 3.62 -9.21
N ARG A 86 5.39 4.90 -8.84
CA ARG A 86 6.28 5.99 -9.30
C ARG A 86 7.73 5.69 -8.95
N HIS A 87 7.99 5.32 -7.70
CA HIS A 87 9.34 4.98 -7.23
C HIS A 87 9.93 3.80 -8.02
N MET A 88 9.18 2.70 -8.15
CA MET A 88 9.65 1.52 -8.86
C MET A 88 9.91 1.77 -10.34
N PHE A 89 9.01 2.50 -11.02
CA PHE A 89 9.20 2.78 -12.45
C PHE A 89 10.32 3.78 -12.73
N ALA A 90 10.52 4.78 -11.87
CA ALA A 90 11.68 5.67 -11.96
C ALA A 90 13.01 4.89 -11.91
N LYS A 91 13.03 3.78 -11.15
CA LYS A 91 14.20 2.89 -11.04
C LYS A 91 14.24 1.76 -12.08
N ASN A 92 13.34 1.74 -13.07
CA ASN A 92 13.21 0.66 -14.04
C ASN A 92 12.96 -0.73 -13.43
N ILE A 93 12.28 -0.81 -12.32
CA ILE A 93 11.88 -2.06 -11.66
C ILE A 93 10.68 -2.66 -12.39
N LYS A 94 10.63 -3.98 -12.53
CA LYS A 94 9.53 -4.71 -13.16
C LYS A 94 8.47 -5.07 -12.13
N VAL A 95 7.22 -4.64 -12.37
CA VAL A 95 6.13 -4.77 -11.38
C VAL A 95 5.11 -5.80 -11.84
N TYR A 96 4.79 -6.73 -10.94
CA TYR A 96 3.82 -7.79 -11.15
C TYR A 96 2.64 -7.58 -10.19
N GLY A 97 1.53 -7.07 -10.71
CA GLY A 97 0.32 -6.80 -9.94
C GLY A 97 -0.53 -8.05 -9.76
N ILE A 98 -0.94 -8.31 -8.53
CA ILE A 98 -1.94 -9.33 -8.20
C ILE A 98 -2.93 -8.78 -7.18
N ALA A 99 -3.98 -9.52 -6.87
CA ALA A 99 -4.92 -9.19 -5.80
C ALA A 99 -5.47 -10.45 -5.13
N LEU A 100 -5.63 -10.39 -3.81
CA LEU A 100 -6.33 -11.39 -3.00
C LEU A 100 -7.79 -10.97 -2.72
N TRP A 101 -8.15 -9.74 -3.09
CA TRP A 101 -9.50 -9.17 -3.01
C TRP A 101 -10.02 -8.90 -4.41
N ASP A 102 -11.31 -9.15 -4.65
CA ASP A 102 -11.97 -8.94 -5.96
C ASP A 102 -11.93 -7.47 -6.40
N THR A 103 -12.09 -6.55 -5.43
CA THR A 103 -11.98 -5.10 -5.64
C THR A 103 -10.57 -4.66 -6.05
N GLY A 104 -9.55 -5.46 -5.76
CA GLY A 104 -8.17 -5.21 -6.15
C GLY A 104 -7.95 -5.15 -7.66
N ASN A 105 -8.82 -5.79 -8.46
CA ASN A 105 -8.80 -5.63 -9.92
C ASN A 105 -8.99 -4.18 -10.34
N PHE A 106 -9.96 -3.50 -9.75
CA PHE A 106 -10.20 -2.09 -10.03
C PHE A 106 -9.05 -1.22 -9.50
N MET A 107 -8.59 -1.46 -8.26
CA MET A 107 -7.52 -0.69 -7.63
C MET A 107 -6.21 -0.78 -8.41
N SER A 108 -5.81 -1.99 -8.81
CA SER A 108 -4.60 -2.20 -9.59
C SER A 108 -4.68 -1.58 -10.99
N THR A 109 -5.82 -1.73 -11.66
CA THR A 109 -6.03 -1.13 -12.98
C THR A 109 -5.93 0.39 -12.94
N ASP A 110 -6.57 1.00 -11.94
CA ASP A 110 -6.54 2.44 -11.75
C ASP A 110 -5.13 2.95 -11.47
N ALA A 111 -4.43 2.33 -10.50
CA ALA A 111 -3.06 2.70 -10.15
C ALA A 111 -2.09 2.59 -11.34
N PHE A 112 -2.08 1.45 -12.05
CA PHE A 112 -1.26 1.29 -13.24
C PHE A 112 -1.62 2.28 -14.35
N SER A 113 -2.91 2.54 -14.58
CA SER A 113 -3.36 3.50 -15.59
C SER A 113 -2.93 4.94 -15.30
N GLN A 114 -2.90 5.35 -14.04
CA GLN A 114 -2.43 6.68 -13.66
C GLN A 114 -0.93 6.80 -13.91
N VAL A 115 -0.13 5.92 -13.31
CA VAL A 115 1.33 6.05 -13.33
C VAL A 115 1.93 5.72 -14.70
N SER A 116 1.32 4.82 -15.49
CA SER A 116 1.80 4.51 -16.83
C SER A 116 1.81 5.70 -17.79
N LYS A 117 0.93 6.67 -17.57
CA LYS A 117 0.90 7.90 -18.37
C LYS A 117 2.03 8.88 -18.02
N GLU A 118 2.49 8.82 -16.77
CA GLU A 118 3.56 9.70 -16.28
C GLU A 118 4.94 9.23 -16.73
N PHE A 119 5.18 7.92 -16.78
CA PHE A 119 6.50 7.31 -17.00
C PHE A 119 6.70 6.65 -18.37
N GLU A 120 5.73 6.77 -19.29
CA GLU A 120 5.78 6.14 -20.63
C GLU A 120 6.08 4.62 -20.57
N ILE A 121 5.64 3.93 -19.52
CA ILE A 121 5.86 2.50 -19.34
C ILE A 121 4.90 1.66 -20.17
N ALA A 122 5.37 0.48 -20.60
CA ALA A 122 4.63 -0.41 -21.47
C ALA A 122 4.22 -1.71 -20.76
N TYR A 123 2.97 -2.12 -21.00
CA TYR A 123 2.46 -3.42 -20.55
C TYR A 123 3.32 -4.56 -21.12
N ASP A 124 3.49 -5.64 -20.34
CA ASP A 124 4.32 -6.81 -20.65
C ASP A 124 5.82 -6.52 -20.88
N LYS A 125 6.25 -5.30 -20.68
CA LYS A 125 7.67 -4.89 -20.69
C LYS A 125 8.13 -4.38 -19.34
N ASP A 126 7.31 -3.54 -18.72
CA ASP A 126 7.63 -2.88 -17.46
C ASP A 126 6.73 -3.36 -16.32
N TYR A 127 5.49 -3.72 -16.64
CA TYR A 127 4.56 -4.30 -15.68
C TYR A 127 3.61 -5.32 -16.33
N VAL A 128 3.04 -6.18 -15.47
CA VAL A 128 1.92 -7.08 -15.79
C VAL A 128 0.91 -7.03 -14.63
N ASN A 129 -0.38 -7.07 -14.97
CA ASN A 129 -1.46 -7.15 -13.97
C ASN A 129 -2.17 -8.50 -14.12
N LEU A 130 -1.91 -9.41 -13.19
CA LEU A 130 -2.51 -10.74 -13.16
C LEU A 130 -3.90 -10.75 -12.52
N GLY A 131 -4.22 -9.69 -11.78
CA GLY A 131 -5.53 -9.49 -11.16
C GLY A 131 -5.83 -10.38 -9.97
N TYR A 132 -7.11 -10.46 -9.65
CA TYR A 132 -7.63 -11.18 -8.48
C TYR A 132 -7.70 -12.69 -8.70
N LYS A 133 -7.36 -13.43 -7.64
CA LYS A 133 -7.64 -14.86 -7.50
C LYS A 133 -8.34 -15.16 -6.17
N PRO A 134 -9.50 -15.84 -6.21
CA PRO A 134 -10.15 -16.28 -4.98
C PRO A 134 -9.35 -17.38 -4.29
N GLY A 135 -9.35 -17.36 -2.95
CA GLY A 135 -8.73 -18.41 -2.13
C GLY A 135 -7.76 -17.91 -1.06
N GLY A 136 -7.51 -16.59 -0.99
CA GLY A 136 -6.71 -15.97 0.08
C GLY A 136 -5.34 -16.63 0.25
N GLU A 137 -5.06 -17.13 1.45
CA GLU A 137 -3.79 -17.81 1.78
C GLU A 137 -3.47 -19.02 0.87
N ALA A 138 -4.48 -19.76 0.39
CA ALA A 138 -4.28 -20.87 -0.52
C ALA A 138 -3.80 -20.42 -1.92
N VAL A 139 -4.03 -19.16 -2.28
CA VAL A 139 -3.42 -18.56 -3.47
C VAL A 139 -1.94 -18.35 -3.21
N ILE A 140 -1.57 -17.67 -2.11
CA ILE A 140 -0.17 -17.41 -1.75
C ILE A 140 0.62 -18.72 -1.70
N GLN A 141 0.12 -19.74 -0.99
CA GLN A 141 0.75 -21.06 -0.92
C GLN A 141 0.92 -21.70 -2.31
N GLY A 142 -0.07 -21.56 -3.20
CA GLY A 142 0.04 -22.06 -4.57
C GLY A 142 1.14 -21.35 -5.36
N LEU A 143 1.29 -20.02 -5.19
CA LEU A 143 2.32 -19.23 -5.86
C LEU A 143 3.74 -19.60 -5.40
N THR A 144 3.93 -20.13 -4.20
CA THR A 144 5.25 -20.64 -3.75
C THR A 144 5.72 -21.86 -4.53
N SER A 145 4.78 -22.59 -5.13
CA SER A 145 5.09 -23.79 -5.93
C SER A 145 5.13 -23.49 -7.42
N ASP A 146 4.05 -22.94 -7.97
CA ASP A 146 3.94 -22.61 -9.39
C ASP A 146 2.83 -21.56 -9.63
N PHE A 147 3.20 -20.42 -10.21
CA PHE A 147 2.26 -19.37 -10.61
C PHE A 147 1.17 -19.89 -11.56
N ARG A 148 1.52 -20.80 -12.46
CA ARG A 148 0.62 -21.34 -13.46
C ARG A 148 -0.47 -22.24 -12.90
N THR A 149 -0.35 -22.69 -11.67
CA THR A 149 -1.43 -23.41 -10.96
C THR A 149 -2.57 -22.47 -10.59
N LYS A 150 -2.27 -21.18 -10.36
CA LYS A 150 -3.24 -20.15 -9.95
C LYS A 150 -3.64 -19.24 -11.10
N TYR A 151 -2.69 -18.80 -11.91
CA TYR A 151 -2.91 -17.89 -13.03
C TYR A 151 -2.68 -18.59 -14.36
N LYS A 152 -3.70 -18.63 -15.23
CA LYS A 152 -3.62 -19.07 -16.63
C LYS A 152 -3.58 -17.89 -17.58
N SER A 153 -4.19 -16.80 -17.17
CA SER A 153 -4.24 -15.54 -17.91
C SER A 153 -4.04 -14.37 -16.97
N ASP A 154 -3.63 -13.25 -17.54
CA ASP A 154 -3.63 -11.94 -16.90
C ASP A 154 -5.06 -11.38 -16.76
N LEU A 155 -5.19 -10.19 -16.20
CA LEU A 155 -6.46 -9.50 -16.01
C LEU A 155 -7.16 -9.19 -17.35
N SER A 156 -6.41 -9.02 -18.44
CA SER A 156 -6.92 -8.75 -19.79
C SER A 156 -7.29 -10.02 -20.57
N GLY A 157 -7.03 -11.21 -20.01
CA GLY A 157 -7.32 -12.51 -20.65
C GLY A 157 -6.18 -13.05 -21.51
N ASN A 158 -5.00 -12.39 -21.55
CA ASN A 158 -3.86 -12.92 -22.27
C ASN A 158 -3.25 -14.11 -21.51
N ASN A 159 -2.90 -15.18 -22.23
CA ASN A 159 -2.24 -16.32 -21.61
C ASN A 159 -0.86 -15.89 -21.04
N ILE A 160 -0.61 -16.17 -19.77
CA ILE A 160 0.62 -15.76 -19.09
C ILE A 160 1.87 -16.40 -19.65
N ASP A 161 1.77 -17.55 -20.30
CA ASP A 161 2.90 -18.20 -20.96
C ASP A 161 3.42 -17.43 -22.20
N HIS A 162 2.61 -16.54 -22.75
CA HIS A 162 2.97 -15.69 -23.87
C HIS A 162 3.54 -14.34 -23.44
N LEU A 163 3.38 -13.96 -22.18
CA LEU A 163 3.87 -12.69 -21.67
C LEU A 163 5.39 -12.72 -21.44
N LEU A 164 6.06 -11.67 -21.90
CA LEU A 164 7.52 -11.54 -21.81
C LEU A 164 8.00 -11.54 -20.37
N LEU A 165 7.33 -10.78 -19.51
CA LEU A 165 7.66 -10.69 -18.08
C LEU A 165 7.46 -12.03 -17.35
N MET A 166 6.53 -12.86 -17.78
CA MET A 166 6.25 -14.15 -17.14
C MET A 166 7.18 -15.30 -17.57
N LYS A 167 8.03 -15.11 -18.59
CA LYS A 167 8.92 -16.17 -19.10
C LYS A 167 9.84 -16.76 -18.04
N ASN A 168 10.35 -15.91 -17.13
CA ASN A 168 11.31 -16.29 -16.09
C ASN A 168 10.68 -16.18 -14.68
N VAL A 169 9.35 -16.35 -14.58
CA VAL A 169 8.61 -16.38 -13.32
C VAL A 169 7.87 -17.70 -13.24
N ASN A 170 8.30 -18.57 -12.36
CA ASN A 170 7.69 -19.86 -12.09
C ASN A 170 6.98 -19.88 -10.73
N ASN A 171 7.60 -19.30 -9.70
CA ASN A 171 7.08 -19.27 -8.34
C ASN A 171 7.54 -17.99 -7.61
N LEU A 172 7.13 -17.81 -6.34
CA LEU A 172 7.44 -16.61 -5.55
C LEU A 172 8.95 -16.37 -5.38
N LYS A 173 9.80 -17.39 -5.43
CA LYS A 173 11.25 -17.24 -5.25
C LYS A 173 11.94 -16.58 -6.45
N ASP A 174 11.23 -16.41 -7.56
CA ASP A 174 11.74 -15.71 -8.73
C ASP A 174 11.57 -14.18 -8.61
N PHE A 175 10.98 -13.69 -7.49
CA PHE A 175 10.85 -12.27 -7.18
C PHE A 175 11.96 -11.84 -6.21
N ASP A 176 12.43 -10.61 -6.42
CA ASP A 176 13.44 -9.97 -5.58
C ASP A 176 12.79 -9.29 -4.36
N PHE A 177 11.51 -8.93 -4.47
CA PHE A 177 10.79 -8.23 -3.41
C PHE A 177 9.27 -8.45 -3.51
N ILE A 178 8.59 -8.45 -2.37
CA ILE A 178 7.13 -8.54 -2.27
C ILE A 178 6.59 -7.32 -1.51
N ILE A 179 5.52 -6.73 -2.01
CA ILE A 179 4.79 -5.64 -1.36
C ILE A 179 3.31 -6.02 -1.28
N SER A 180 2.70 -5.89 -0.10
CA SER A 180 1.25 -6.00 0.06
C SER A 180 0.66 -4.66 0.46
N LEU A 181 -0.36 -4.22 -0.25
CA LEU A 181 -1.19 -3.09 0.12
C LEU A 181 -2.52 -3.63 0.64
N SER A 182 -2.75 -3.55 1.95
CA SER A 182 -3.77 -4.34 2.63
C SER A 182 -4.73 -3.49 3.47
N ALA A 183 -6.02 -3.78 3.32
CA ALA A 183 -7.08 -3.19 4.13
C ALA A 183 -7.70 -4.19 5.14
N GLY A 184 -7.23 -5.45 5.16
CA GLY A 184 -7.79 -6.50 6.01
C GLY A 184 -7.21 -7.88 5.72
N ASP A 185 -7.97 -8.91 6.01
CA ASP A 185 -7.63 -10.31 5.73
C ASP A 185 -8.41 -10.81 4.51
N PRO A 186 -7.79 -11.55 3.59
CA PRO A 186 -6.37 -11.85 3.49
C PRO A 186 -5.55 -10.62 3.06
N GLY A 187 -4.33 -10.48 3.58
CA GLY A 187 -3.45 -9.34 3.30
C GLY A 187 -2.07 -9.53 3.91
N SER A 188 -1.50 -8.48 4.49
CA SER A 188 -0.12 -8.42 4.98
C SER A 188 0.26 -9.61 5.87
N LYS A 189 -0.58 -10.01 6.81
CA LYS A 189 -0.31 -11.14 7.72
C LYS A 189 -0.15 -12.46 6.97
N GLN A 190 -1.04 -12.73 6.02
CA GLN A 190 -1.00 -13.95 5.21
C GLN A 190 0.23 -13.93 4.28
N TRP A 191 0.61 -12.77 3.75
CA TRP A 191 1.83 -12.63 2.97
C TRP A 191 3.08 -12.96 3.78
N VAL A 192 3.19 -12.45 5.03
CA VAL A 192 4.28 -12.82 5.94
C VAL A 192 4.30 -14.33 6.18
N GLN A 193 3.17 -14.88 6.62
CA GLN A 193 3.09 -16.26 7.11
C GLN A 193 3.29 -17.30 6.01
N PHE A 194 2.83 -17.07 4.81
CA PHE A 194 2.78 -18.07 3.73
C PHE A 194 3.63 -17.71 2.51
N GLY A 195 4.00 -16.45 2.33
CA GLY A 195 4.71 -15.98 1.13
C GLY A 195 6.14 -15.54 1.36
N SER A 196 6.39 -14.76 2.40
CA SER A 196 7.69 -14.11 2.63
C SER A 196 8.57 -14.88 3.61
N ASP A 197 8.17 -14.93 4.89
CA ASP A 197 8.98 -15.44 5.98
C ASP A 197 9.50 -16.89 5.78
N PRO A 198 8.66 -17.88 5.33
CA PRO A 198 9.12 -19.24 5.11
C PRO A 198 10.19 -19.38 4.01
N TYR A 199 10.34 -18.39 3.17
CA TYR A 199 11.24 -18.41 2.01
C TYR A 199 12.34 -17.36 2.09
N ASN A 200 12.40 -16.57 3.17
CA ASN A 200 13.30 -15.43 3.36
C ASN A 200 13.22 -14.43 2.19
N LEU A 201 12.00 -14.16 1.68
CA LEU A 201 11.79 -13.17 0.63
C LEU A 201 11.62 -11.79 1.26
N PRO A 202 12.32 -10.77 0.80
CA PRO A 202 12.16 -9.40 1.29
C PRO A 202 10.71 -8.94 1.13
N PHE A 203 10.15 -8.36 2.19
CA PHE A 203 8.75 -7.97 2.24
C PHE A 203 8.52 -6.65 2.95
N THR A 204 7.71 -5.80 2.34
CA THR A 204 7.14 -4.59 2.97
C THR A 204 5.63 -4.54 2.79
N THR A 205 4.98 -3.68 3.56
CA THR A 205 3.54 -3.51 3.44
C THR A 205 3.10 -2.07 3.62
N GLY A 206 1.96 -1.74 3.00
CA GLY A 206 1.17 -0.57 3.35
C GLY A 206 -0.20 -1.03 3.85
N CYS A 207 -0.67 -0.46 4.94
CA CYS A 207 -1.95 -0.86 5.49
C CYS A 207 -2.74 0.33 6.06
N THR A 208 -4.04 0.11 6.31
CA THR A 208 -4.88 1.10 6.97
C THR A 208 -4.40 1.36 8.39
N SER A 209 -4.64 2.56 8.91
CA SER A 209 -4.25 2.97 10.27
C SER A 209 -4.76 2.00 11.35
N ILE A 210 -5.92 1.37 11.12
CA ILE A 210 -6.51 0.40 12.06
C ILE A 210 -5.67 -0.88 12.14
N GLN A 211 -5.06 -1.31 11.05
CA GLN A 211 -4.28 -2.55 11.00
C GLN A 211 -2.85 -2.41 11.54
N VAL A 212 -2.34 -1.19 11.67
CA VAL A 212 -0.96 -0.93 12.11
C VAL A 212 -0.61 -1.70 13.38
N THR A 213 -1.49 -1.69 14.38
CA THR A 213 -1.26 -2.38 15.66
C THR A 213 -1.07 -3.90 15.52
N ASP A 214 -1.71 -4.50 14.52
CA ASP A 214 -1.60 -5.93 14.24
C ASP A 214 -0.34 -6.29 13.45
N ILE A 215 0.20 -5.32 12.71
CA ILE A 215 1.35 -5.50 11.80
C ILE A 215 2.67 -5.14 12.48
N ILE A 216 2.69 -4.17 13.40
CA ILE A 216 3.91 -3.73 14.09
C ILE A 216 4.74 -4.86 14.70
N PRO A 217 4.16 -5.90 15.33
CA PRO A 217 4.96 -7.01 15.85
C PRO A 217 5.81 -7.73 14.80
N TYR A 218 5.34 -7.81 13.57
CA TYR A 218 6.10 -8.40 12.46
C TYR A 218 7.23 -7.48 11.97
N VAL A 219 7.04 -6.15 12.07
CA VAL A 219 8.08 -5.16 11.78
C VAL A 219 9.18 -5.19 12.84
N GLU A 220 8.79 -5.28 14.12
CA GLU A 220 9.73 -5.36 15.26
C GLU A 220 10.55 -6.66 15.26
N ASN A 221 10.04 -7.71 14.67
CA ASN A 221 10.75 -9.01 14.50
C ASN A 221 11.47 -9.12 13.14
N ASP A 222 11.61 -8.03 12.38
CA ASP A 222 12.23 -7.98 11.05
C ASP A 222 11.63 -8.95 9.99
N GLN A 223 10.41 -9.44 10.22
CA GLN A 223 9.65 -10.23 9.23
C GLN A 223 9.04 -9.32 8.15
N ILE A 224 8.82 -8.05 8.48
CA ILE A 224 8.43 -6.98 7.56
C ILE A 224 9.51 -5.90 7.65
N LEU A 225 10.18 -5.62 6.54
CA LEU A 225 11.31 -4.68 6.50
C LEU A 225 10.90 -3.22 6.72
N GLY A 226 9.66 -2.87 6.38
CA GLY A 226 9.09 -1.54 6.59
C GLY A 226 7.59 -1.52 6.37
N ILE A 227 6.92 -0.50 6.89
CA ILE A 227 5.48 -0.34 6.79
C ILE A 227 5.10 1.10 6.44
N LEU A 228 4.13 1.26 5.53
CA LEU A 228 3.43 2.51 5.28
C LEU A 228 2.14 2.53 6.11
N GLU A 229 2.07 3.45 7.07
CA GLU A 229 1.03 3.45 8.11
C GLU A 229 -0.10 4.43 7.77
N GLY A 230 -1.15 3.95 7.12
CA GLY A 230 -2.31 4.76 6.78
C GLY A 230 -1.98 6.00 5.93
N MET A 231 -2.85 7.01 5.94
CA MET A 231 -2.61 8.26 5.19
C MET A 231 -1.30 8.99 5.58
N PRO A 232 -0.89 9.06 6.85
CA PRO A 232 0.39 9.68 7.19
C PRO A 232 1.58 8.99 6.54
N GLY A 233 1.62 7.63 6.57
CA GLY A 233 2.69 6.87 5.93
C GLY A 233 2.70 7.02 4.41
N ALA A 234 1.51 7.13 3.78
CA ALA A 234 1.40 7.43 2.37
C ALA A 234 2.02 8.79 2.02
N ALA A 235 1.65 9.84 2.76
CA ALA A 235 2.15 11.20 2.52
C ALA A 235 3.66 11.33 2.77
N GLU A 236 4.19 10.66 3.81
CA GLU A 236 5.63 10.62 4.07
C GLU A 236 6.39 9.96 2.92
N TYR A 237 5.90 8.81 2.47
CA TYR A 237 6.54 8.06 1.39
C TYR A 237 6.47 8.82 0.06
N GLU A 238 5.32 9.44 -0.24
CA GLU A 238 5.16 10.29 -1.43
C GLU A 238 6.17 11.43 -1.44
N GLY A 239 6.35 12.14 -0.30
CA GLY A 239 7.36 13.21 -0.19
C GLY A 239 8.80 12.73 -0.39
N LEU A 240 9.14 11.51 0.04
CA LEU A 240 10.46 10.91 -0.24
C LEU A 240 10.62 10.63 -1.74
N VAL A 241 9.60 10.06 -2.37
CA VAL A 241 9.61 9.74 -3.81
C VAL A 241 9.69 11.02 -4.66
N GLU A 242 8.92 12.06 -4.32
CA GLU A 242 8.98 13.34 -5.03
C GLU A 242 10.38 13.95 -4.98
N THR A 243 11.01 13.94 -3.80
CA THR A 243 12.40 14.42 -3.65
C THR A 243 13.39 13.63 -4.49
N GLU A 244 13.21 12.31 -4.58
CA GLU A 244 14.07 11.45 -5.41
C GLU A 244 13.86 11.73 -6.90
N LEU A 245 12.60 11.83 -7.36
CA LEU A 245 12.26 12.14 -8.76
C LEU A 245 12.82 13.50 -9.18
N GLU A 246 12.70 14.54 -8.35
CA GLU A 246 13.31 15.85 -8.61
C GLU A 246 14.84 15.73 -8.77
N THR A 247 15.49 14.92 -7.94
CA THR A 247 16.93 14.66 -8.01
C THR A 247 17.32 13.96 -9.31
N MET A 248 16.47 13.06 -9.81
CA MET A 248 16.65 12.35 -11.07
C MET A 248 16.29 13.22 -12.29
N GLY A 249 15.64 14.36 -12.10
CA GLY A 249 15.19 15.26 -13.17
C GLY A 249 13.92 14.77 -13.88
N LEU A 250 13.09 14.01 -13.18
CA LEU A 250 11.82 13.45 -13.64
C LEU A 250 10.64 14.26 -13.14
#